data_5e7e5bdd64c771b874082b005cdc162d
#
_entry.id   5e7e5bdd64c771b874082b005cdc162d
#
_cell.length_a   1.000
_cell.length_b   1.000
_cell.length_c   1.000
_cell.angle_alpha   90.00
_cell.angle_beta   90.00
_cell.angle_gamma   90.00
#
_symmetry.space_group_name_H-M   'P 1'
#
loop_
_entity.id
_entity.type
_entity.pdbx_description
1 polymer ?
#
loop_
_entity_poly.entity_id
_entity_poly.type
_entity_poly.pdbx_seq_one_letter_code
_entity_poly.pdbx_strand_id
1 'polypeptide(L)'
;MKKIFLLAFITLIILSNYLFADSLKEIKRISEGNENAKITIIAYESLTCGHCADFHANVYPSLKKEFIEKGLVKIEFRHFPLDIAAFNASKIGQCNNDGNSDLMHILCSGQKDWANGKNPEEATDYLKKFLLDVNIK
;
A
#
# COMPACT_ATOMS: atom_id res chain seq x y z
N MET A 1 -31.94 -14.85 -41.20
CA MET A 1 -32.28 -14.28 -39.87
C MET A 1 -31.49 -14.95 -38.74
N LYS A 2 -31.51 -16.28 -38.55
CA LYS A 2 -30.79 -16.99 -37.45
C LYS A 2 -29.28 -16.70 -37.41
N LYS A 3 -28.58 -16.60 -38.55
CA LYS A 3 -27.12 -16.32 -38.60
C LYS A 3 -26.77 -14.88 -38.13
N ILE A 4 -27.65 -13.91 -38.41
CA ILE A 4 -27.48 -12.50 -38.00
C ILE A 4 -27.65 -12.37 -36.47
N PHE A 5 -28.62 -13.06 -35.90
CA PHE A 5 -28.82 -13.11 -34.45
C PHE A 5 -27.68 -13.76 -33.73
N LEU A 6 -27.10 -14.83 -34.29
CA LEU A 6 -25.94 -15.51 -33.69
C LEU A 6 -24.70 -14.60 -33.70
N LEU A 7 -24.43 -13.90 -34.80
CA LEU A 7 -23.35 -12.93 -34.90
C LEU A 7 -23.52 -11.76 -33.93
N ALA A 8 -24.70 -11.19 -33.80
CA ALA A 8 -25.00 -10.12 -32.85
C ALA A 8 -24.81 -10.58 -31.39
N PHE A 9 -25.17 -11.82 -31.06
CA PHE A 9 -25.02 -12.37 -29.74
C PHE A 9 -23.53 -12.60 -29.38
N ILE A 10 -22.74 -13.09 -30.34
CA ILE A 10 -21.29 -13.28 -30.16
C ILE A 10 -20.58 -11.92 -29.97
N THR A 11 -20.94 -10.91 -30.77
CA THR A 11 -20.36 -9.56 -30.60
C THR A 11 -20.73 -8.94 -29.27
N LEU A 12 -21.92 -9.16 -28.75
CA LEU A 12 -22.37 -8.67 -27.44
C LEU A 12 -21.56 -9.32 -26.30
N ILE A 13 -21.28 -10.63 -26.37
CA ILE A 13 -20.46 -11.34 -25.41
C ILE A 13 -19.00 -10.85 -25.43
N ILE A 14 -18.46 -10.58 -26.62
CA ILE A 14 -17.09 -10.07 -26.75
C ILE A 14 -17.00 -8.64 -26.17
N LEU A 15 -17.95 -7.75 -26.47
CA LEU A 15 -17.98 -6.40 -25.92
C LEU A 15 -18.14 -6.40 -24.40
N SER A 16 -18.95 -7.30 -23.83
CA SER A 16 -19.11 -7.37 -22.37
C SER A 16 -17.82 -7.75 -21.63
N ASN A 17 -16.98 -8.59 -22.22
CA ASN A 17 -15.69 -8.96 -21.65
C ASN A 17 -14.67 -7.79 -21.70
N TYR A 18 -14.70 -6.95 -22.74
CA TYR A 18 -13.85 -5.76 -22.83
C TYR A 18 -14.22 -4.71 -21.78
N LEU A 19 -15.51 -4.52 -21.48
CA LEU A 19 -15.98 -3.55 -20.48
C LEU A 19 -15.67 -3.97 -19.04
N PHE A 20 -15.54 -5.28 -18.76
CA PHE A 20 -15.21 -5.77 -17.42
C PHE A 20 -13.70 -5.77 -17.14
N ALA A 21 -12.83 -5.90 -18.15
CA ALA A 21 -11.39 -5.98 -17.98
C ALA A 21 -10.75 -4.63 -17.60
N ASP A 22 -11.37 -3.50 -17.95
CA ASP A 22 -10.81 -2.16 -17.71
C ASP A 22 -11.14 -1.58 -16.31
N SER A 23 -11.91 -2.29 -15.49
CA SER A 23 -12.35 -1.78 -14.18
C SER A 23 -11.46 -2.18 -13.00
N LEU A 24 -10.51 -3.10 -13.17
CA LEU A 24 -9.59 -3.53 -12.12
C LEU A 24 -8.27 -2.77 -12.26
N LYS A 25 -8.21 -1.58 -11.68
CA LYS A 25 -6.96 -0.84 -11.57
C LYS A 25 -5.96 -1.69 -10.77
N GLU A 26 -4.84 -2.05 -11.41
CA GLU A 26 -3.81 -2.83 -10.76
C GLU A 26 -3.28 -2.11 -9.52
N ILE A 27 -3.16 -2.84 -8.42
CA ILE A 27 -2.57 -2.29 -7.19
C ILE A 27 -1.06 -2.22 -7.37
N LYS A 28 -0.52 -1.01 -7.40
CA LYS A 28 0.91 -0.80 -7.46
C LYS A 28 1.59 -1.20 -6.16
N ARG A 29 2.73 -1.85 -6.30
CA ARG A 29 3.56 -2.21 -5.15
C ARG A 29 4.23 -0.97 -4.58
N ILE A 30 4.20 -0.84 -3.28
CA ILE A 30 4.94 0.21 -2.57
C ILE A 30 6.40 -0.22 -2.55
N SER A 31 7.29 0.57 -3.16
CA SER A 31 8.70 0.18 -3.25
C SER A 31 9.62 1.38 -3.37
N GLU A 32 10.88 1.19 -2.97
CA GLU A 32 11.96 2.15 -3.11
C GLU A 32 13.22 1.50 -3.67
N GLY A 33 14.02 2.30 -4.36
CA GLY A 33 15.30 1.89 -4.93
C GLY A 33 15.24 1.64 -6.43
N ASN A 34 16.34 1.10 -6.96
CA ASN A 34 16.50 0.84 -8.38
C ASN A 34 15.74 -0.44 -8.76
N GLU A 35 14.85 -0.35 -9.73
CA GLU A 35 14.10 -1.51 -10.26
C GLU A 35 15.02 -2.64 -10.76
N ASN A 36 16.23 -2.30 -11.19
CA ASN A 36 17.24 -3.26 -11.67
C ASN A 36 18.25 -3.68 -10.58
N ALA A 37 17.99 -3.35 -9.30
CA ALA A 37 18.85 -3.80 -8.21
C ALA A 37 18.90 -5.33 -8.16
N LYS A 38 20.11 -5.89 -7.92
CA LYS A 38 20.31 -7.34 -7.87
C LYS A 38 19.64 -8.01 -6.66
N ILE A 39 19.40 -7.22 -5.61
CA ILE A 39 18.79 -7.69 -4.36
C ILE A 39 17.47 -6.96 -4.18
N THR A 40 16.41 -7.72 -3.95
CA THR A 40 15.11 -7.18 -3.54
C THR A 40 14.79 -7.68 -2.13
N ILE A 41 14.60 -6.76 -1.20
CA ILE A 41 14.08 -7.04 0.13
C ILE A 41 12.57 -6.91 0.07
N ILE A 42 11.83 -7.91 0.55
CA ILE A 42 10.38 -7.86 0.69
C ILE A 42 10.07 -7.77 2.18
N ALA A 43 9.57 -6.63 2.64
CA ALA A 43 9.18 -6.38 4.01
C ALA A 43 7.67 -6.55 4.17
N TYR A 44 7.23 -7.53 4.94
CA TYR A 44 5.84 -7.70 5.33
C TYR A 44 5.60 -6.98 6.66
N GLU A 45 4.74 -5.97 6.68
CA GLU A 45 4.63 -5.04 7.79
C GLU A 45 3.19 -4.79 8.21
N SER A 46 2.99 -4.70 9.53
CA SER A 46 1.75 -4.20 10.13
C SER A 46 1.97 -2.81 10.69
N LEU A 47 1.11 -1.89 10.32
CA LEU A 47 1.19 -0.49 10.75
C LEU A 47 0.89 -0.27 12.26
N THR A 48 0.42 -1.31 12.97
CA THR A 48 0.28 -1.30 14.44
C THR A 48 1.38 -2.08 15.17
N CYS A 49 2.31 -2.70 14.43
CA CYS A 49 3.41 -3.46 15.03
C CYS A 49 4.55 -2.55 15.50
N GLY A 50 4.84 -2.54 16.81
CA GLY A 50 5.92 -1.73 17.38
C GLY A 50 7.30 -2.06 16.79
N HIS A 51 7.59 -3.33 16.48
CA HIS A 51 8.84 -3.72 15.83
C HIS A 51 8.98 -3.21 14.39
N CYS A 52 7.85 -3.07 13.67
CA CYS A 52 7.85 -2.43 12.36
C CYS A 52 8.18 -0.94 12.50
N ALA A 53 7.57 -0.24 13.45
CA ALA A 53 7.93 1.16 13.74
C ALA A 53 9.40 1.31 14.13
N ASP A 54 9.94 0.42 14.96
CA ASP A 54 11.36 0.39 15.32
C ASP A 54 12.27 0.16 14.11
N PHE A 55 11.88 -0.71 13.18
CA PHE A 55 12.61 -0.90 11.93
C PHE A 55 12.70 0.41 11.14
N HIS A 56 11.57 1.10 10.95
CA HIS A 56 11.53 2.38 10.23
C HIS A 56 12.35 3.47 10.93
N ALA A 57 12.36 3.50 12.26
CA ALA A 57 13.10 4.50 13.04
C ALA A 57 14.60 4.24 13.09
N ASN A 58 15.02 2.99 13.27
CA ASN A 58 16.36 2.64 13.71
C ASN A 58 17.19 1.88 12.66
N VAL A 59 16.56 1.15 11.75
CA VAL A 59 17.25 0.29 10.76
C VAL A 59 17.15 0.86 9.35
N TYR A 60 15.92 1.23 8.94
CA TYR A 60 15.63 1.69 7.59
C TYR A 60 16.49 2.89 7.14
N PRO A 61 16.76 3.93 7.96
CA PRO A 61 17.58 5.07 7.51
C PRO A 61 18.98 4.66 7.05
N SER A 62 19.62 3.72 7.77
CA SER A 62 20.93 3.18 7.39
C SER A 62 20.83 2.30 6.14
N LEU A 63 19.82 1.44 6.06
CA LEU A 63 19.54 0.63 4.87
C LEU A 63 19.35 1.50 3.63
N LYS A 64 18.56 2.57 3.76
CA LYS A 64 18.32 3.53 2.67
C LYS A 64 19.61 4.15 2.18
N LYS A 65 20.36 4.78 3.08
CA LYS A 65 21.58 5.50 2.77
C LYS A 65 22.69 4.59 2.20
N GLU A 66 22.88 3.42 2.81
CA GLU A 66 24.02 2.56 2.48
C GLU A 66 23.78 1.62 1.29
N PHE A 67 22.51 1.30 0.97
CA PHE A 67 22.22 0.28 -0.04
C PHE A 67 21.19 0.73 -1.07
N ILE A 68 20.07 1.35 -0.65
CA ILE A 68 18.97 1.67 -1.56
C ILE A 68 19.36 2.85 -2.46
N GLU A 69 19.86 3.95 -1.89
CA GLU A 69 20.29 5.14 -2.64
C GLU A 69 21.49 4.85 -3.54
N LYS A 70 22.30 3.86 -3.20
CA LYS A 70 23.41 3.39 -4.05
C LYS A 70 22.96 2.43 -5.17
N GLY A 71 21.66 2.12 -5.25
CA GLY A 71 21.10 1.24 -6.25
C GLY A 71 21.45 -0.24 -6.07
N LEU A 72 22.00 -0.64 -4.93
CA LEU A 72 22.41 -2.02 -4.65
C LEU A 72 21.21 -2.89 -4.24
N VAL A 73 20.24 -2.29 -3.58
CA VAL A 73 19.04 -2.94 -3.03
C VAL A 73 17.80 -2.18 -3.48
N LYS A 74 16.76 -2.93 -3.82
CA LYS A 74 15.37 -2.47 -3.87
C LYS A 74 14.64 -3.00 -2.65
N ILE A 75 13.80 -2.20 -2.00
CA ILE A 75 12.88 -2.67 -0.98
C ILE A 75 11.45 -2.55 -1.47
N GLU A 76 10.64 -3.58 -1.21
CA GLU A 76 9.21 -3.63 -1.48
C GLU A 76 8.47 -3.83 -0.16
N PHE A 77 7.58 -2.92 0.19
CA PHE A 77 6.75 -2.99 1.39
C PHE A 77 5.42 -3.65 1.06
N ARG A 78 5.03 -4.64 1.86
CA ARG A 78 3.77 -5.35 1.72
C ARG A 78 2.98 -5.27 3.02
N HIS A 79 1.76 -4.79 2.94
CA HIS A 79 0.88 -4.75 4.09
C HIS A 79 0.56 -6.16 4.60
N PHE A 80 0.77 -6.36 5.89
CA PHE A 80 0.42 -7.57 6.63
C PHE A 80 -0.31 -7.18 7.93
N PRO A 81 -1.56 -6.68 7.85
CA PRO A 81 -2.27 -6.15 9.00
C PRO A 81 -2.58 -7.25 10.02
N LEU A 82 -2.17 -7.03 11.27
CA LEU A 82 -2.39 -7.95 12.38
C LEU A 82 -3.71 -7.69 13.12
N ASP A 83 -4.34 -6.54 12.89
CA ASP A 83 -5.60 -6.12 13.50
C ASP A 83 -6.39 -5.18 12.57
N ILE A 84 -7.60 -4.79 12.99
CA ILE A 84 -8.49 -3.93 12.20
C ILE A 84 -7.94 -2.50 12.05
N ALA A 85 -7.25 -1.97 13.06
CA ALA A 85 -6.64 -0.65 12.98
C ALA A 85 -5.51 -0.64 11.93
N ALA A 86 -4.64 -1.66 11.94
CA ALA A 86 -3.62 -1.86 10.91
C ALA A 86 -4.23 -2.02 9.52
N PHE A 87 -5.34 -2.78 9.40
CA PHE A 87 -6.03 -2.95 8.11
C PHE A 87 -6.57 -1.63 7.57
N ASN A 88 -7.19 -0.80 8.42
CA ASN A 88 -7.69 0.51 8.03
C ASN A 88 -6.55 1.45 7.62
N ALA A 89 -5.46 1.48 8.39
CA ALA A 89 -4.26 2.25 8.06
C ALA A 89 -3.62 1.78 6.75
N SER A 90 -3.59 0.47 6.49
CA SER A 90 -3.06 -0.11 5.25
C SER A 90 -3.85 0.34 4.01
N LYS A 91 -5.18 0.43 4.11
CA LYS A 91 -6.01 0.97 3.03
C LYS A 91 -5.66 2.43 2.72
N ILE A 92 -5.40 3.22 3.76
CA ILE A 92 -4.98 4.62 3.59
C ILE A 92 -3.58 4.67 2.98
N GLY A 93 -2.63 3.89 3.48
CA GLY A 93 -1.27 3.79 2.92
C GLY A 93 -1.24 3.41 1.43
N GLN A 94 -2.27 2.70 0.96
CA GLN A 94 -2.38 2.26 -0.43
C GLN A 94 -3.30 3.15 -1.30
N CYS A 95 -4.01 4.15 -0.72
CA CYS A 95 -5.11 4.84 -1.42
C CYS A 95 -4.67 5.61 -2.66
N ASN A 96 -3.48 6.19 -2.69
CA ASN A 96 -2.96 6.91 -3.86
C ASN A 96 -2.61 5.97 -5.01
N ASN A 97 -2.31 4.72 -4.70
CA ASN A 97 -1.91 3.70 -5.66
C ASN A 97 -0.80 4.17 -6.64
N ASP A 98 0.13 4.97 -6.15
CA ASP A 98 1.26 5.52 -6.91
C ASP A 98 2.55 4.71 -6.74
N GLY A 99 2.59 3.80 -5.76
CA GLY A 99 3.74 2.98 -5.40
C GLY A 99 4.74 3.69 -4.48
N ASN A 100 4.42 4.91 -4.01
CA ASN A 100 5.25 5.69 -3.11
C ASN A 100 5.14 5.17 -1.67
N SER A 101 6.25 5.13 -0.95
CA SER A 101 6.36 4.66 0.43
C SER A 101 6.26 5.75 1.49
N ASP A 102 6.23 7.03 1.11
CA ASP A 102 6.27 8.15 2.07
C ASP A 102 5.16 8.06 3.11
N LEU A 103 3.92 7.77 2.67
CA LEU A 103 2.79 7.66 3.59
C LEU A 103 2.95 6.48 4.55
N MET A 104 3.54 5.38 4.11
CA MET A 104 3.83 4.25 4.96
C MET A 104 4.86 4.60 6.05
N HIS A 105 5.93 5.32 5.68
CA HIS A 105 6.92 5.82 6.64
C HIS A 105 6.31 6.80 7.65
N ILE A 106 5.45 7.71 7.20
CA ILE A 106 4.71 8.65 8.08
C ILE A 106 3.84 7.88 9.07
N LEU A 107 3.08 6.89 8.61
CA LEU A 107 2.22 6.08 9.47
C LEU A 107 3.02 5.24 10.48
N CYS A 108 4.16 4.67 10.09
CA CYS A 108 5.03 3.93 11.00
C CYS A 108 5.69 4.85 12.04
N SER A 109 6.21 6.00 11.64
CA SER A 109 6.86 6.94 12.55
C SER A 109 5.89 7.58 13.54
N GLY A 110 4.65 7.83 13.10
CA GLY A 110 3.57 8.37 13.94
C GLY A 110 2.75 7.32 14.70
N GLN A 111 3.13 6.04 14.68
CA GLN A 111 2.33 4.94 15.23
C GLN A 111 1.88 5.18 16.67
N LYS A 112 2.74 5.78 17.51
CA LYS A 112 2.42 6.09 18.92
C LYS A 112 1.29 7.12 19.07
N ASP A 113 1.05 7.94 18.07
CA ASP A 113 0.06 9.00 18.12
C ASP A 113 -1.33 8.53 17.67
N TRP A 114 -1.40 7.54 16.78
CA TRP A 114 -2.67 7.08 16.23
C TRP A 114 -3.06 5.64 16.58
N ALA A 115 -2.11 4.75 16.88
CA ALA A 115 -2.39 3.32 17.07
C ALA A 115 -2.82 2.94 18.51
N ASN A 116 -3.17 3.92 19.37
CA ASN A 116 -3.44 3.74 20.79
C ASN A 116 -4.93 3.58 21.15
N GLY A 117 -5.82 3.44 20.16
CA GLY A 117 -7.25 3.30 20.40
C GLY A 117 -7.58 2.02 21.17
N LYS A 118 -8.52 2.11 22.13
CA LYS A 118 -9.01 0.98 22.93
C LYS A 118 -9.90 0.03 22.14
N ASN A 119 -10.39 0.50 21.01
CA ASN A 119 -11.23 -0.23 20.06
C ASN A 119 -10.95 0.28 18.63
N PRO A 120 -11.41 -0.42 17.58
CA PRO A 120 -11.14 -0.04 16.18
C PRO A 120 -11.69 1.34 15.80
N GLU A 121 -12.81 1.77 16.36
CA GLU A 121 -13.43 3.06 16.08
C GLU A 121 -12.54 4.20 16.60
N GLU A 122 -12.12 4.11 17.86
CA GLU A 122 -11.22 5.09 18.49
C GLU A 122 -9.88 5.17 17.78
N ALA A 123 -9.28 4.03 17.41
CA ALA A 123 -8.06 4.00 16.61
C ALA A 123 -8.24 4.66 15.25
N THR A 124 -9.39 4.47 14.60
CA THR A 124 -9.71 5.12 13.33
C THR A 124 -9.84 6.64 13.48
N ASP A 125 -10.39 7.13 14.57
CA ASP A 125 -10.52 8.57 14.83
C ASP A 125 -9.16 9.21 15.15
N TYR A 126 -8.30 8.53 15.91
CA TYR A 126 -6.92 8.97 16.11
C TYR A 126 -6.14 9.00 14.82
N LEU A 127 -6.30 8.00 13.96
CA LEU A 127 -5.67 7.95 12.64
C LEU A 127 -6.11 9.12 11.75
N LYS A 128 -7.41 9.41 11.70
CA LYS A 128 -7.94 10.57 10.95
C LYS A 128 -7.34 11.88 11.46
N LYS A 129 -7.32 12.07 12.78
CA LYS A 129 -6.73 13.26 13.40
C LYS A 129 -5.26 13.38 13.05
N PHE A 130 -4.48 12.33 13.22
CA PHE A 130 -3.07 12.29 12.88
C PHE A 130 -2.82 12.67 11.41
N LEU A 131 -3.58 12.13 10.47
CA LEU A 131 -3.44 12.45 9.05
C LEU A 131 -3.72 13.93 8.75
N LEU A 132 -4.70 14.53 9.42
CA LEU A 132 -4.97 15.97 9.30
C LEU A 132 -3.82 16.81 9.86
N ASP A 133 -3.26 16.42 11.00
CA ASP A 133 -2.16 17.11 11.67
C ASP A 133 -0.87 17.10 10.81
N VAL A 134 -0.64 16.01 10.05
CA VAL A 134 0.49 15.91 9.10
C VAL A 134 0.13 16.36 7.67
N ASN A 135 -1.01 17.07 7.48
CA ASN A 135 -1.49 17.61 6.19
C ASN A 135 -1.72 16.57 5.08
N ILE A 136 -2.02 15.33 5.42
CA ILE A 136 -2.50 14.32 4.47
C ILE A 136 -4.03 14.48 4.34
N LYS A 137 -4.50 14.71 3.10
CA LYS A 137 -5.92 14.91 2.78
C LYS A 137 -6.51 13.72 2.04
#